data_55566d4b9de39755a31cffe53fdbaa75
#
_entry.id   55566d4b9de39755a31cffe53fdbaa75
#
_cell.length_a   1.000
_cell.length_b   1.000
_cell.length_c   1.000
_cell.angle_alpha   90.00
_cell.angle_beta   90.00
_cell.angle_gamma   90.00
#
_symmetry.space_group_name_H-M   'P 1'
#
loop_
_entity.id
_entity.type
_entity.pdbx_description
1 polymer ?
#
loop_
_entity_poly.entity_id
_entity_poly.type
_entity_poly.pdbx_seq_one_letter_code
_entity_poly.pdbx_strand_id
1 'polypeptide(L)'
;MQSNLPLAGLVVLDMSQFLAGPSCALRLADLGARVIKIERPQGGDLCRQLYISNLALDGDSTLFHSINRNKESYAADLKNSHDVANVVTLIKQADVVIQNFRPGVIERLGLDYASVSAINPRIVYGSITGYGSHGPWRDKPGQDLLVQSLSGLAWLNGNADQPPTPFGLAVADLMTGAHLVQGILACLVRRGITGNGGHVEVSLLESVLDLQFEVLTTHLNDGGQLPQRSTHNNAHAYLGAPYGIYATQDGYVALAMGSILTLADLLECAPLAAFTDPQTWFSQRDTIKQVLSNHLRTRPTAAWLARLEAADYWCADVLTWRQLLDHDAFKALDMVQQVSRRTGASLATTRCPIRIDGQIITSPRGAPTIGADNGQISHDFALTSTRGTP
;
A
#
# COMPACT_ATOMS: atom_id res chain seq x y z
N MET A 1 21.63 -6.45 -15.16
CA MET A 1 21.41 -5.61 -13.95
C MET A 1 20.63 -6.30 -12.81
N GLN A 2 19.80 -7.32 -13.06
CA GLN A 2 19.05 -8.01 -11.97
C GLN A 2 19.91 -8.89 -11.04
N SER A 3 21.08 -9.34 -11.48
CA SER A 3 21.95 -10.24 -10.69
C SER A 3 22.53 -9.64 -9.40
N ASN A 4 22.48 -8.32 -9.23
CA ASN A 4 23.02 -7.62 -8.05
C ASN A 4 21.93 -7.12 -7.07
N LEU A 5 20.65 -7.41 -7.33
CA LEU A 5 19.59 -7.01 -6.41
C LEU A 5 19.52 -7.97 -5.21
N PRO A 6 19.11 -7.49 -4.01
CA PRO A 6 19.21 -8.25 -2.77
C PRO A 6 18.50 -9.59 -2.77
N LEU A 7 17.41 -9.74 -3.53
CA LEU A 7 16.63 -10.98 -3.62
C LEU A 7 16.88 -11.75 -4.91
N ALA A 8 17.95 -11.42 -5.66
CA ALA A 8 18.32 -12.16 -6.86
C ALA A 8 18.55 -13.65 -6.54
N GLY A 9 17.99 -14.52 -7.37
CA GLY A 9 18.03 -15.98 -7.19
C GLY A 9 16.91 -16.56 -6.32
N LEU A 10 16.11 -15.75 -5.62
CA LEU A 10 14.93 -16.24 -4.89
C LEU A 10 13.72 -16.40 -5.83
N VAL A 11 12.95 -17.45 -5.60
CA VAL A 11 11.71 -17.76 -6.32
C VAL A 11 10.50 -17.56 -5.41
N VAL A 12 9.55 -16.75 -5.87
CA VAL A 12 8.30 -16.44 -5.16
C VAL A 12 7.12 -16.93 -5.97
N LEU A 13 6.25 -17.72 -5.36
CA LEU A 13 4.97 -18.12 -5.94
C LEU A 13 3.86 -17.21 -5.38
N ASP A 14 3.29 -16.38 -6.25
CA ASP A 14 2.20 -15.47 -5.93
C ASP A 14 0.86 -16.09 -6.33
N MET A 15 0.18 -16.74 -5.38
CA MET A 15 -1.19 -17.27 -5.55
C MET A 15 -2.27 -16.26 -5.14
N SER A 16 -1.87 -15.06 -4.73
CA SER A 16 -2.77 -14.04 -4.24
C SER A 16 -3.51 -13.31 -5.37
N GLN A 17 -4.60 -12.65 -5.03
CA GLN A 17 -5.46 -11.91 -5.94
C GLN A 17 -5.73 -10.48 -5.42
N PHE A 18 -6.30 -9.63 -6.27
CA PHE A 18 -6.61 -8.23 -6.00
C PHE A 18 -5.36 -7.37 -5.75
N LEU A 19 -5.20 -6.78 -4.54
CA LEU A 19 -4.20 -5.76 -4.31
C LEU A 19 -3.18 -6.13 -3.22
N ALA A 20 -3.60 -6.53 -2.02
CA ALA A 20 -2.71 -6.70 -0.87
C ALA A 20 -1.56 -7.69 -1.11
N GLY A 21 -1.87 -8.94 -1.47
CA GLY A 21 -0.86 -9.95 -1.79
C GLY A 21 -0.05 -9.61 -3.03
N PRO A 22 -0.69 -9.24 -4.16
CA PRO A 22 0.05 -8.85 -5.36
C PRO A 22 0.98 -7.65 -5.17
N SER A 23 0.67 -6.69 -4.29
CA SER A 23 1.57 -5.57 -3.97
C SER A 23 2.79 -6.01 -3.17
N CYS A 24 2.61 -6.98 -2.23
CA CYS A 24 3.72 -7.65 -1.57
C CYS A 24 4.65 -8.34 -2.58
N ALA A 25 4.07 -9.18 -3.45
CA ALA A 25 4.81 -9.91 -4.47
C ALA A 25 5.53 -8.96 -5.44
N LEU A 26 4.90 -7.83 -5.82
CA LEU A 26 5.55 -6.80 -6.64
C LEU A 26 6.79 -6.22 -5.95
N ARG A 27 6.72 -5.96 -4.65
CA ARG A 27 7.88 -5.42 -3.93
C ARG A 27 9.03 -6.41 -3.89
N LEU A 28 8.75 -7.71 -3.73
CA LEU A 28 9.78 -8.75 -3.82
C LEU A 28 10.37 -8.85 -5.24
N ALA A 29 9.54 -8.70 -6.28
CA ALA A 29 9.99 -8.64 -7.67
C ALA A 29 10.89 -7.41 -7.93
N ASP A 30 10.51 -6.25 -7.40
CA ASP A 30 11.32 -5.02 -7.50
C ASP A 30 12.70 -5.20 -6.84
N LEU A 31 12.76 -5.95 -5.73
CA LEU A 31 14.00 -6.26 -5.02
C LEU A 31 14.83 -7.39 -5.64
N GLY A 32 14.38 -7.96 -6.77
CA GLY A 32 15.13 -8.91 -7.58
C GLY A 32 14.67 -10.36 -7.54
N ALA A 33 13.65 -10.71 -6.77
CA ALA A 33 13.10 -12.06 -6.77
C ALA A 33 12.42 -12.39 -8.11
N ARG A 34 12.52 -13.65 -8.54
CA ARG A 34 11.72 -14.18 -9.64
C ARG A 34 10.32 -14.47 -9.11
N VAL A 35 9.33 -13.69 -9.48
CA VAL A 35 7.95 -13.85 -9.02
C VAL A 35 7.11 -14.51 -10.11
N ILE A 36 6.55 -15.67 -9.79
CA ILE A 36 5.64 -16.45 -10.63
C ILE A 36 4.24 -16.28 -10.04
N LYS A 37 3.38 -15.57 -10.76
CA LYS A 37 1.97 -15.44 -10.42
C LYS A 37 1.22 -16.67 -10.92
N ILE A 38 0.64 -17.42 -9.97
CA ILE A 38 -0.23 -18.58 -10.27
C ILE A 38 -1.66 -18.05 -10.41
N GLU A 39 -2.26 -18.24 -11.56
CA GLU A 39 -3.60 -17.73 -11.83
C GLU A 39 -4.45 -18.70 -12.64
N ARG A 40 -5.77 -18.56 -12.53
CA ARG A 40 -6.69 -19.44 -13.25
C ARG A 40 -6.51 -19.31 -14.76
N PRO A 41 -6.61 -20.43 -15.54
CA PRO A 41 -6.54 -20.36 -17.00
C PRO A 41 -7.62 -19.47 -17.61
N GLN A 42 -8.85 -19.51 -17.06
CA GLN A 42 -9.96 -18.67 -17.49
C GLN A 42 -10.09 -17.46 -16.58
N GLY A 43 -9.93 -16.26 -17.15
CA GLY A 43 -10.12 -14.97 -16.48
C GLY A 43 -8.98 -14.53 -15.57
N GLY A 44 -8.03 -15.39 -15.21
CA GLY A 44 -6.88 -15.06 -14.40
C GLY A 44 -7.22 -14.51 -12.99
N ASP A 45 -6.44 -13.56 -12.54
CA ASP A 45 -6.73 -12.77 -11.33
C ASP A 45 -7.96 -11.88 -11.56
N LEU A 46 -8.85 -11.81 -10.58
CA LEU A 46 -10.05 -10.96 -10.64
C LEU A 46 -9.70 -9.48 -10.86
N CYS A 47 -8.51 -9.05 -10.43
CA CYS A 47 -8.02 -7.68 -10.63
C CYS A 47 -7.85 -7.32 -12.12
N ARG A 48 -7.69 -8.29 -13.03
CA ARG A 48 -7.63 -8.01 -14.48
C ARG A 48 -8.85 -7.26 -14.99
N GLN A 49 -10.01 -7.50 -14.39
CA GLN A 49 -11.29 -6.89 -14.76
C GLN A 49 -11.78 -5.83 -13.75
N LEU A 50 -10.99 -5.50 -12.76
CA LEU A 50 -11.32 -4.43 -11.81
C LEU A 50 -10.85 -3.08 -12.39
N TYR A 51 -11.68 -2.50 -13.24
CA TYR A 51 -11.35 -1.27 -13.94
C TYR A 51 -11.49 -0.03 -13.07
N ILE A 52 -10.39 0.69 -12.86
CA ILE A 52 -10.39 2.03 -12.28
C ILE A 52 -10.65 3.02 -13.40
N SER A 53 -11.68 3.85 -13.26
CA SER A 53 -12.12 4.82 -14.27
C SER A 53 -12.37 4.21 -15.67
N ASN A 54 -12.75 2.93 -15.73
CA ASN A 54 -12.94 2.17 -16.97
C ASN A 54 -11.72 2.17 -17.90
N LEU A 55 -10.53 2.44 -17.37
CA LEU A 55 -9.31 2.44 -18.15
C LEU A 55 -8.74 1.02 -18.24
N ALA A 56 -8.71 0.50 -19.45
CA ALA A 56 -8.11 -0.78 -19.80
C ALA A 56 -6.93 -0.58 -20.75
N LEU A 57 -5.94 -1.45 -20.65
CA LEU A 57 -4.81 -1.53 -21.56
C LEU A 57 -4.61 -3.00 -21.94
N ASP A 58 -4.64 -3.31 -23.25
CA ASP A 58 -4.43 -4.66 -23.75
C ASP A 58 -5.33 -5.71 -23.08
N GLY A 59 -6.60 -5.36 -22.84
CA GLY A 59 -7.63 -6.22 -22.25
C GLY A 59 -7.63 -6.36 -20.74
N ASP A 60 -6.68 -5.78 -20.03
CA ASP A 60 -6.58 -5.80 -18.57
C ASP A 60 -6.71 -4.41 -17.94
N SER A 61 -7.09 -4.35 -16.68
CA SER A 61 -7.17 -3.10 -15.92
C SER A 61 -5.79 -2.47 -15.70
N THR A 62 -5.72 -1.15 -15.62
CA THR A 62 -4.50 -0.43 -15.24
C THR A 62 -4.03 -0.81 -13.83
N LEU A 63 -4.94 -1.16 -12.92
CA LEU A 63 -4.60 -1.66 -11.60
C LEU A 63 -3.82 -2.99 -11.70
N PHE A 64 -4.31 -3.95 -12.49
CA PHE A 64 -3.58 -5.21 -12.73
C PHE A 64 -2.18 -4.95 -13.27
N HIS A 65 -2.06 -4.06 -14.25
CA HIS A 65 -0.77 -3.70 -14.85
C HIS A 65 0.20 -3.12 -13.83
N SER A 66 -0.26 -2.22 -12.97
CA SER A 66 0.59 -1.52 -12.00
C SER A 66 1.17 -2.45 -10.93
N ILE A 67 0.36 -3.40 -10.42
CA ILE A 67 0.75 -4.28 -9.31
C ILE A 67 1.33 -5.62 -9.74
N ASN A 68 1.22 -6.00 -11.04
CA ASN A 68 1.75 -7.26 -11.54
C ASN A 68 2.87 -7.08 -12.57
N ARG A 69 3.37 -5.86 -12.76
CA ARG A 69 4.58 -5.65 -13.55
C ARG A 69 5.75 -6.43 -12.95
N ASN A 70 6.74 -6.76 -13.77
CA ASN A 70 7.94 -7.49 -13.38
C ASN A 70 7.70 -8.90 -12.84
N LYS A 71 6.49 -9.48 -13.06
CA LYS A 71 6.16 -10.87 -12.72
C LYS A 71 6.09 -11.75 -13.96
N GLU A 72 6.12 -13.05 -13.74
CA GLU A 72 5.77 -14.10 -14.70
C GLU A 72 4.36 -14.62 -14.43
N SER A 73 3.65 -15.15 -15.45
CA SER A 73 2.34 -15.77 -15.27
C SER A 73 2.41 -17.25 -15.59
N TYR A 74 1.96 -18.06 -14.64
CA TYR A 74 1.71 -19.48 -14.80
C TYR A 74 0.20 -19.75 -14.62
N ALA A 75 -0.46 -20.17 -15.69
CA ALA A 75 -1.86 -20.54 -15.67
C ALA A 75 -2.04 -21.97 -15.13
N ALA A 76 -2.75 -22.11 -14.01
CA ALA A 76 -3.06 -23.39 -13.37
C ALA A 76 -4.47 -23.37 -12.75
N ASP A 77 -5.26 -24.39 -13.02
CA ASP A 77 -6.53 -24.64 -12.34
C ASP A 77 -6.28 -25.44 -11.05
N LEU A 78 -6.31 -24.78 -9.91
CA LEU A 78 -6.10 -25.43 -8.61
C LEU A 78 -7.19 -26.45 -8.23
N LYS A 79 -8.21 -26.64 -9.06
CA LYS A 79 -9.18 -27.74 -8.95
C LYS A 79 -8.78 -28.97 -9.79
N ASN A 80 -7.83 -28.82 -10.67
CA ASN A 80 -7.31 -29.90 -11.50
C ASN A 80 -6.10 -30.56 -10.82
N SER A 81 -6.15 -31.86 -10.59
CA SER A 81 -5.09 -32.58 -9.88
C SER A 81 -3.72 -32.54 -10.57
N HIS A 82 -3.69 -32.50 -11.89
CA HIS A 82 -2.44 -32.36 -12.66
C HIS A 82 -1.80 -30.99 -12.44
N ASP A 83 -2.60 -29.92 -12.52
CA ASP A 83 -2.13 -28.56 -12.31
C ASP A 83 -1.65 -28.36 -10.88
N VAL A 84 -2.37 -28.94 -9.90
CA VAL A 84 -1.94 -28.94 -8.49
C VAL A 84 -0.61 -29.68 -8.32
N ALA A 85 -0.39 -30.82 -8.99
CA ALA A 85 0.88 -31.53 -8.94
C ALA A 85 2.05 -30.70 -9.50
N ASN A 86 1.81 -29.92 -10.55
CA ASN A 86 2.78 -28.98 -11.09
C ASN A 86 3.06 -27.83 -10.11
N VAL A 87 2.04 -27.26 -9.47
CA VAL A 87 2.21 -26.23 -8.44
C VAL A 87 2.99 -26.77 -7.24
N VAL A 88 2.73 -28.01 -6.81
CA VAL A 88 3.53 -28.69 -5.76
C VAL A 88 5.00 -28.84 -6.20
N THR A 89 5.26 -29.12 -7.47
CA THR A 89 6.63 -29.18 -7.98
C THR A 89 7.32 -27.82 -7.97
N LEU A 90 6.60 -26.74 -8.25
CA LEU A 90 7.10 -25.38 -8.07
C LEU A 90 7.39 -25.06 -6.59
N ILE A 91 6.50 -25.45 -5.67
CA ILE A 91 6.66 -25.24 -4.22
C ILE A 91 7.94 -25.90 -3.67
N LYS A 92 8.31 -27.08 -4.17
CA LYS A 92 9.55 -27.77 -3.77
C LYS A 92 10.81 -26.93 -4.05
N GLN A 93 10.76 -26.05 -5.01
CA GLN A 93 11.88 -25.25 -5.49
C GLN A 93 11.72 -23.75 -5.18
N ALA A 94 10.58 -23.36 -4.59
CA ALA A 94 10.29 -21.98 -4.22
C ALA A 94 10.91 -21.61 -2.86
N ASP A 95 11.18 -20.33 -2.71
CA ASP A 95 11.64 -19.73 -1.46
C ASP A 95 10.48 -19.12 -0.68
N VAL A 96 9.49 -18.59 -1.38
CA VAL A 96 8.33 -17.90 -0.80
C VAL A 96 7.06 -18.33 -1.50
N VAL A 97 5.99 -18.50 -0.73
CA VAL A 97 4.60 -18.64 -1.21
C VAL A 97 3.76 -17.53 -0.60
N ILE A 98 2.93 -16.88 -1.39
CA ILE A 98 2.00 -15.84 -0.94
C ILE A 98 0.58 -16.22 -1.36
N GLN A 99 -0.37 -16.14 -0.42
CA GLN A 99 -1.77 -16.37 -0.70
C GLN A 99 -2.69 -15.44 0.12
N ASN A 100 -3.88 -15.17 -0.39
CA ASN A 100 -4.92 -14.39 0.29
C ASN A 100 -6.32 -14.98 0.06
N PHE A 101 -6.42 -16.30 -0.01
CA PHE A 101 -7.72 -16.98 -0.11
C PHE A 101 -8.52 -16.82 1.18
N ARG A 102 -9.84 -16.88 1.06
CA ARG A 102 -10.70 -16.92 2.24
C ARG A 102 -10.38 -18.14 3.10
N PRO A 103 -10.51 -18.03 4.45
CA PRO A 103 -10.24 -19.15 5.34
C PRO A 103 -10.93 -20.45 4.90
N GLY A 104 -10.23 -21.57 4.99
CA GLY A 104 -10.70 -22.89 4.58
C GLY A 104 -10.57 -23.20 3.08
N VAL A 105 -10.24 -22.23 2.22
CA VAL A 105 -10.09 -22.50 0.77
C VAL A 105 -8.74 -23.16 0.48
N ILE A 106 -7.66 -22.58 0.97
CA ILE A 106 -6.30 -23.05 0.68
C ILE A 106 -6.05 -24.42 1.34
N GLU A 107 -6.67 -24.67 2.51
CA GLU A 107 -6.61 -25.96 3.22
C GLU A 107 -7.28 -27.07 2.40
N ARG A 108 -8.45 -26.80 1.79
CA ARG A 108 -9.13 -27.76 0.91
C ARG A 108 -8.33 -28.09 -0.35
N LEU A 109 -7.44 -27.20 -0.75
CA LEU A 109 -6.53 -27.43 -1.90
C LEU A 109 -5.25 -28.19 -1.49
N GLY A 110 -5.01 -28.41 -0.19
CA GLY A 110 -3.78 -29.01 0.32
C GLY A 110 -2.54 -28.14 0.10
N LEU A 111 -2.74 -26.82 0.00
CA LEU A 111 -1.68 -25.83 -0.25
C LEU A 111 -1.54 -24.84 0.92
N ASP A 112 -2.09 -25.18 2.08
CA ASP A 112 -1.90 -24.45 3.34
C ASP A 112 -0.45 -24.59 3.86
N TYR A 113 -0.10 -23.78 4.87
CA TYR A 113 1.26 -23.77 5.41
C TYR A 113 1.72 -25.14 5.93
N ALA A 114 0.85 -25.88 6.62
CA ALA A 114 1.21 -27.18 7.17
C ALA A 114 1.57 -28.16 6.06
N SER A 115 0.74 -28.23 5.01
CA SER A 115 0.97 -29.08 3.83
C SER A 115 2.22 -28.65 3.06
N VAL A 116 2.40 -27.36 2.84
CA VAL A 116 3.52 -26.80 2.05
C VAL A 116 4.84 -26.94 2.81
N SER A 117 4.87 -26.69 4.13
CA SER A 117 6.09 -26.82 4.94
C SER A 117 6.55 -28.28 5.10
N ALA A 118 5.62 -29.23 5.04
CA ALA A 118 5.97 -30.65 5.00
C ALA A 118 6.69 -31.05 3.70
N ILE A 119 6.36 -30.36 2.58
CA ILE A 119 7.00 -30.56 1.26
C ILE A 119 8.33 -29.83 1.17
N ASN A 120 8.37 -28.57 1.69
CA ASN A 120 9.54 -27.70 1.68
C ASN A 120 9.71 -27.01 3.04
N PRO A 121 10.46 -27.60 3.99
CA PRO A 121 10.66 -27.03 5.33
C PRO A 121 11.37 -25.65 5.33
N ARG A 122 11.99 -25.29 4.23
CA ARG A 122 12.68 -24.00 4.07
C ARG A 122 11.76 -22.89 3.57
N ILE A 123 10.52 -23.20 3.22
CA ILE A 123 9.59 -22.23 2.63
C ILE A 123 9.23 -21.11 3.61
N VAL A 124 9.21 -19.88 3.14
CA VAL A 124 8.57 -18.76 3.83
C VAL A 124 7.17 -18.60 3.24
N TYR A 125 6.15 -18.78 4.06
CA TYR A 125 4.77 -18.80 3.63
C TYR A 125 4.04 -17.56 4.14
N GLY A 126 3.54 -16.72 3.24
CA GLY A 126 2.79 -15.49 3.54
C GLY A 126 1.29 -15.68 3.37
N SER A 127 0.53 -15.47 4.43
CA SER A 127 -0.94 -15.52 4.43
C SER A 127 -1.56 -14.17 4.74
N ILE A 128 -2.55 -13.77 3.95
CA ILE A 128 -3.36 -12.58 4.20
C ILE A 128 -4.82 -13.00 4.44
N THR A 129 -5.41 -12.44 5.49
CA THR A 129 -6.84 -12.55 5.79
C THR A 129 -7.48 -11.17 5.93
N GLY A 130 -8.80 -11.09 5.94
CA GLY A 130 -9.48 -9.82 6.23
C GLY A 130 -9.35 -9.41 7.70
N TYR A 131 -9.54 -10.36 8.62
CA TYR A 131 -9.76 -10.08 10.04
C TYR A 131 -9.02 -11.03 10.99
N GLY A 132 -7.99 -11.73 10.50
CA GLY A 132 -7.28 -12.75 11.26
C GLY A 132 -7.90 -14.15 11.11
N SER A 133 -7.23 -15.14 11.72
CA SER A 133 -7.60 -16.57 11.66
C SER A 133 -8.64 -16.98 12.71
N HIS A 134 -8.99 -16.10 13.67
CA HIS A 134 -9.85 -16.37 14.81
C HIS A 134 -10.86 -15.24 15.04
N GLY A 135 -11.85 -15.52 15.91
CA GLY A 135 -12.83 -14.51 16.34
C GLY A 135 -14.06 -14.39 15.43
N PRO A 136 -15.04 -13.55 15.85
CA PRO A 136 -16.36 -13.48 15.21
C PRO A 136 -16.36 -12.89 13.80
N TRP A 137 -15.26 -12.26 13.38
CA TRP A 137 -15.16 -11.64 12.06
C TRP A 137 -14.36 -12.49 11.05
N ARG A 138 -13.78 -13.62 11.48
CA ARG A 138 -12.95 -14.49 10.66
C ARG A 138 -13.51 -14.74 9.25
N ASP A 139 -14.79 -15.06 9.16
CA ASP A 139 -15.43 -15.48 7.91
C ASP A 139 -16.12 -14.32 7.16
N LYS A 140 -16.03 -13.07 7.69
CA LYS A 140 -16.55 -11.90 6.99
C LYS A 140 -15.75 -11.62 5.71
N PRO A 141 -16.38 -11.04 4.68
CA PRO A 141 -15.67 -10.58 3.50
C PRO A 141 -14.65 -9.50 3.89
N GLY A 142 -13.35 -9.79 3.71
CA GLY A 142 -12.27 -8.83 3.85
C GLY A 142 -12.11 -8.03 2.56
N GLN A 143 -12.35 -6.73 2.64
CA GLN A 143 -12.18 -5.79 1.53
C GLN A 143 -11.84 -4.42 2.12
N ASP A 144 -11.02 -3.66 1.44
CA ASP A 144 -10.42 -2.41 1.94
C ASP A 144 -11.43 -1.48 2.63
N LEU A 145 -12.48 -1.05 1.93
CA LEU A 145 -13.48 -0.13 2.48
C LEU A 145 -14.20 -0.70 3.72
N LEU A 146 -14.47 -2.01 3.74
CA LEU A 146 -15.11 -2.66 4.87
C LEU A 146 -14.21 -2.65 6.11
N VAL A 147 -12.93 -2.86 5.90
CA VAL A 147 -11.92 -2.82 6.98
C VAL A 147 -11.72 -1.39 7.48
N GLN A 148 -11.62 -0.40 6.60
CA GLN A 148 -11.59 1.01 7.00
C GLN A 148 -12.80 1.38 7.87
N SER A 149 -13.99 0.85 7.52
CA SER A 149 -15.24 1.11 8.26
C SER A 149 -15.25 0.45 9.64
N LEU A 150 -14.71 -0.77 9.76
CA LEU A 150 -14.71 -1.53 11.02
C LEU A 150 -13.56 -1.16 11.97
N SER A 151 -12.51 -0.53 11.46
CA SER A 151 -11.30 -0.18 12.22
C SER A 151 -11.38 1.17 12.96
N GLY A 152 -12.42 1.96 12.71
CA GLY A 152 -12.51 3.33 13.21
C GLY A 152 -11.83 4.38 12.34
N LEU A 153 -11.03 3.99 11.34
CA LEU A 153 -10.28 4.91 10.48
C LEU A 153 -11.18 5.96 9.81
N ALA A 154 -12.37 5.58 9.35
CA ALA A 154 -13.29 6.48 8.70
C ALA A 154 -13.80 7.62 9.61
N TRP A 155 -13.75 7.46 10.93
CA TRP A 155 -14.09 8.49 11.90
C TRP A 155 -12.97 9.48 12.21
N LEU A 156 -11.75 9.24 11.73
CA LEU A 156 -10.61 10.15 11.92
C LEU A 156 -10.52 11.19 10.79
N ASN A 157 -11.14 10.94 9.65
CA ASN A 157 -11.09 11.79 8.46
C ASN A 157 -12.27 12.78 8.40
N GLY A 158 -12.05 13.89 7.68
CA GLY A 158 -13.04 14.95 7.53
C GLY A 158 -13.23 15.79 8.79
N ASN A 159 -14.12 16.79 8.75
CA ASN A 159 -14.46 17.66 9.85
C ASN A 159 -15.49 17.03 10.81
N ALA A 160 -15.62 17.58 12.01
CA ALA A 160 -16.51 17.03 13.06
C ALA A 160 -17.99 16.95 12.66
N ASP A 161 -18.47 17.89 11.84
CA ASP A 161 -19.83 17.97 11.32
C ASP A 161 -20.10 17.06 10.11
N GLN A 162 -19.06 16.44 9.56
CA GLN A 162 -19.17 15.55 8.42
C GLN A 162 -19.39 14.08 8.87
N PRO A 163 -20.07 13.27 8.06
CA PRO A 163 -20.19 11.83 8.30
C PRO A 163 -18.83 11.14 8.27
N PRO A 164 -18.75 9.83 8.67
CA PRO A 164 -17.54 9.05 8.51
C PRO A 164 -17.05 9.11 7.06
N THR A 165 -15.78 9.45 6.88
CA THR A 165 -15.18 9.65 5.57
C THR A 165 -14.05 8.64 5.36
N PRO A 166 -14.12 7.75 4.36
CA PRO A 166 -13.05 6.80 4.13
C PRO A 166 -11.79 7.50 3.61
N PHE A 167 -10.65 6.87 3.82
CA PHE A 167 -9.42 7.27 3.17
C PHE A 167 -9.54 7.02 1.66
N GLY A 168 -9.21 7.99 0.84
CA GLY A 168 -9.44 7.95 -0.62
C GLY A 168 -8.55 6.98 -1.40
N LEU A 169 -7.85 6.06 -0.73
CA LEU A 169 -6.99 5.03 -1.32
C LEU A 169 -7.29 3.68 -0.67
N ALA A 170 -6.89 2.58 -1.32
CA ALA A 170 -6.94 1.23 -0.76
C ALA A 170 -5.85 1.03 0.30
N VAL A 171 -5.92 1.79 1.39
CA VAL A 171 -4.87 1.89 2.40
C VAL A 171 -4.72 0.61 3.22
N ALA A 172 -5.81 -0.11 3.48
CA ALA A 172 -5.78 -1.39 4.19
C ALA A 172 -5.00 -2.45 3.39
N ASP A 173 -5.28 -2.56 2.09
CA ASP A 173 -4.56 -3.48 1.21
C ASP A 173 -3.07 -3.14 1.11
N LEU A 174 -2.73 -1.85 0.90
CA LEU A 174 -1.35 -1.41 0.71
C LEU A 174 -0.51 -1.60 1.98
N MET A 175 -1.06 -1.27 3.17
CA MET A 175 -0.38 -1.49 4.45
C MET A 175 -0.19 -2.97 4.72
N THR A 176 -1.20 -3.80 4.46
CA THR A 176 -1.10 -5.26 4.63
C THR A 176 -0.01 -5.85 3.73
N GLY A 177 0.04 -5.42 2.47
CA GLY A 177 1.12 -5.82 1.56
C GLY A 177 2.51 -5.42 2.07
N ALA A 178 2.64 -4.23 2.65
CA ALA A 178 3.90 -3.74 3.23
C ALA A 178 4.30 -4.55 4.48
N HIS A 179 3.36 -4.84 5.40
CA HIS A 179 3.62 -5.67 6.56
C HIS A 179 4.00 -7.10 6.17
N LEU A 180 3.32 -7.68 5.18
CA LEU A 180 3.67 -9.01 4.68
C LEU A 180 5.09 -9.06 4.10
N VAL A 181 5.52 -8.05 3.35
CA VAL A 181 6.91 -7.94 2.85
C VAL A 181 7.89 -7.93 4.03
N GLN A 182 7.64 -7.13 5.06
CA GLN A 182 8.51 -7.05 6.24
C GLN A 182 8.63 -8.41 6.94
N GLY A 183 7.50 -9.08 7.17
CA GLY A 183 7.48 -10.41 7.78
C GLY A 183 8.22 -11.46 6.93
N ILE A 184 8.02 -11.45 5.61
CA ILE A 184 8.71 -12.36 4.68
C ILE A 184 10.22 -12.11 4.71
N LEU A 185 10.67 -10.85 4.63
CA LEU A 185 12.09 -10.51 4.68
C LEU A 185 12.72 -10.92 6.01
N ALA A 186 12.04 -10.69 7.14
CA ALA A 186 12.49 -11.14 8.47
C ALA A 186 12.64 -12.67 8.52
N CYS A 187 11.68 -13.42 7.98
CA CYS A 187 11.76 -14.89 7.90
C CYS A 187 12.86 -15.36 6.93
N LEU A 188 13.12 -14.67 5.83
CA LEU A 188 14.24 -14.99 4.93
C LEU A 188 15.59 -14.77 5.61
N VAL A 189 15.76 -13.69 6.39
CA VAL A 189 16.96 -13.44 7.21
C VAL A 189 17.12 -14.56 8.25
N ARG A 190 16.06 -14.89 9.01
CA ARG A 190 16.09 -16.01 9.97
C ARG A 190 16.46 -17.32 9.29
N ARG A 191 15.90 -17.60 8.11
CA ARG A 191 16.21 -18.81 7.33
C ARG A 191 17.70 -18.87 6.94
N GLY A 192 18.31 -17.76 6.63
CA GLY A 192 19.77 -17.70 6.38
C GLY A 192 20.61 -18.15 7.58
N ILE A 193 20.12 -17.92 8.79
CA ILE A 193 20.81 -18.30 10.04
C ILE A 193 20.46 -19.72 10.46
N THR A 194 19.18 -20.10 10.43
CA THR A 194 18.68 -21.35 11.05
C THR A 194 18.44 -22.49 10.06
N GLY A 195 18.39 -22.20 8.77
CA GLY A 195 18.00 -23.14 7.72
C GLY A 195 16.48 -23.31 7.56
N ASN A 196 15.65 -22.86 8.51
CA ASN A 196 14.21 -23.09 8.54
C ASN A 196 13.43 -21.89 7.98
N GLY A 197 12.38 -22.19 7.22
CA GLY A 197 11.39 -21.22 6.77
C GLY A 197 10.48 -20.71 7.88
N GLY A 198 9.27 -20.29 7.54
CA GLY A 198 8.29 -19.85 8.53
C GLY A 198 6.97 -19.41 7.95
N HIS A 199 5.96 -19.31 8.79
CA HIS A 199 4.64 -18.76 8.45
C HIS A 199 4.56 -17.30 8.88
N VAL A 200 4.19 -16.44 7.95
CA VAL A 200 3.90 -15.02 8.17
C VAL A 200 2.41 -14.81 7.93
N GLU A 201 1.69 -14.44 8.97
CA GLU A 201 0.27 -14.17 8.92
C GLU A 201 0.04 -12.68 9.14
N VAL A 202 -0.74 -12.05 8.30
CA VAL A 202 -1.19 -10.67 8.45
C VAL A 202 -2.68 -10.57 8.13
N SER A 203 -3.35 -9.59 8.72
CA SER A 203 -4.73 -9.28 8.33
C SER A 203 -4.86 -7.82 7.92
N LEU A 204 -5.87 -7.54 7.09
CA LEU A 204 -6.19 -6.17 6.70
C LEU A 204 -6.52 -5.33 7.93
N LEU A 205 -7.30 -5.89 8.88
CA LEU A 205 -7.69 -5.17 10.08
C LEU A 205 -6.50 -4.85 10.99
N GLU A 206 -5.65 -5.84 11.31
CA GLU A 206 -4.46 -5.61 12.15
C GLU A 206 -3.53 -4.57 11.52
N SER A 207 -3.36 -4.62 10.21
CA SER A 207 -2.53 -3.66 9.48
C SER A 207 -3.09 -2.24 9.52
N VAL A 208 -4.41 -2.06 9.48
CA VAL A 208 -5.03 -0.74 9.62
C VAL A 208 -5.04 -0.26 11.06
N LEU A 209 -5.14 -1.16 12.05
CA LEU A 209 -4.99 -0.79 13.46
C LEU A 209 -3.56 -0.35 13.77
N ASP A 210 -2.56 -1.01 13.18
CA ASP A 210 -1.17 -0.58 13.27
C ASP A 210 -0.94 0.78 12.58
N LEU A 211 -1.54 1.04 11.43
CA LEU A 211 -1.52 2.37 10.79
C LEU A 211 -2.04 3.47 11.73
N GLN A 212 -2.96 3.13 12.62
CA GLN A 212 -3.57 4.02 13.60
C GLN A 212 -2.90 3.98 14.98
N PHE A 213 -1.72 3.35 15.12
CA PHE A 213 -1.10 3.05 16.42
C PHE A 213 -0.97 4.29 17.32
N GLU A 214 -0.64 5.44 16.74
CA GLU A 214 -0.48 6.71 17.46
C GLU A 214 -1.79 7.18 18.09
N VAL A 215 -2.84 7.31 17.28
CA VAL A 215 -4.16 7.79 17.73
C VAL A 215 -4.86 6.78 18.63
N LEU A 216 -4.73 5.49 18.31
CA LEU A 216 -5.30 4.41 19.12
C LEU A 216 -4.59 4.31 20.47
N THR A 217 -3.26 4.44 20.53
CA THR A 217 -2.51 4.49 21.78
C THR A 217 -2.93 5.67 22.64
N THR A 218 -3.14 6.84 22.05
CA THR A 218 -3.64 8.02 22.75
C THR A 218 -5.01 7.74 23.36
N HIS A 219 -5.96 7.22 22.56
CA HIS A 219 -7.30 6.85 23.01
C HIS A 219 -7.30 5.84 24.19
N LEU A 220 -6.43 4.84 24.12
CA LEU A 220 -6.30 3.82 25.16
C LEU A 220 -5.79 4.39 26.50
N ASN A 221 -5.20 5.59 26.51
CA ASN A 221 -4.56 6.20 27.69
C ASN A 221 -5.15 7.56 28.09
N ASP A 222 -6.17 8.07 27.38
CA ASP A 222 -6.81 9.37 27.67
C ASP A 222 -8.08 9.27 28.54
N GLY A 223 -8.33 8.10 29.13
CA GLY A 223 -9.54 7.81 29.90
C GLY A 223 -10.71 7.34 29.03
N GLY A 224 -10.46 6.94 27.78
CA GLY A 224 -11.45 6.37 26.87
C GLY A 224 -12.33 7.42 26.18
N GLN A 225 -11.85 8.66 26.09
CA GLN A 225 -12.55 9.71 25.35
C GLN A 225 -12.49 9.41 23.84
N LEU A 226 -13.61 9.58 23.15
CA LEU A 226 -13.62 9.43 21.70
C LEU A 226 -12.80 10.53 21.03
N PRO A 227 -12.03 10.20 19.96
CA PRO A 227 -11.31 11.20 19.18
C PRO A 227 -12.26 12.29 18.68
N GLN A 228 -11.95 13.54 18.97
CA GLN A 228 -12.75 14.68 18.51
C GLN A 228 -12.07 15.33 17.31
N ARG A 229 -12.71 15.26 16.15
CA ARG A 229 -12.27 16.01 14.97
C ARG A 229 -12.52 17.51 15.19
N SER A 230 -11.68 18.37 14.59
CA SER A 230 -11.97 19.81 14.51
C SER A 230 -13.21 20.06 13.65
N THR A 231 -13.98 21.09 13.97
CA THR A 231 -15.13 21.53 13.15
C THR A 231 -14.69 22.11 11.81
N HIS A 232 -13.47 22.65 11.76
CA HIS A 232 -12.89 23.23 10.54
C HIS A 232 -11.46 22.73 10.34
N ASN A 233 -11.08 22.48 9.06
CA ASN A 233 -9.72 22.18 8.65
C ASN A 233 -9.09 21.04 9.46
N ASN A 234 -9.86 20.00 9.77
CA ASN A 234 -9.37 18.85 10.51
C ASN A 234 -8.34 18.09 9.67
N ALA A 235 -7.17 17.87 10.22
CA ALA A 235 -6.13 17.02 9.63
C ALA A 235 -5.68 15.92 10.59
N HIS A 236 -5.93 16.09 11.91
CA HIS A 236 -5.60 15.11 12.93
C HIS A 236 -6.45 15.35 14.19
N ALA A 237 -7.09 14.31 14.73
CA ALA A 237 -8.03 14.45 15.84
C ALA A 237 -7.38 14.84 17.19
N TYR A 238 -6.09 14.54 17.37
CA TYR A 238 -5.35 14.76 18.61
C TYR A 238 -4.30 15.90 18.53
N LEU A 239 -4.18 16.60 17.39
CA LEU A 239 -3.29 17.74 17.26
C LEU A 239 -4.05 19.06 17.39
N GLY A 240 -3.39 20.03 18.03
CA GLY A 240 -3.89 21.39 18.16
C GLY A 240 -3.78 22.21 16.87
N ALA A 241 -4.24 23.44 16.92
CA ALA A 241 -3.95 24.41 15.87
C ALA A 241 -2.44 24.74 15.86
N PRO A 242 -1.86 25.10 14.71
CA PRO A 242 -2.51 25.39 13.43
C PRO A 242 -2.67 24.18 12.51
N TYR A 243 -2.35 22.96 12.95
CA TYR A 243 -2.26 21.77 12.10
C TYR A 243 -3.51 21.56 11.23
N GLY A 244 -3.39 21.82 9.91
CA GLY A 244 -4.53 21.78 8.98
C GLY A 244 -4.20 22.28 7.58
N ILE A 245 -5.18 22.14 6.67
CA ILE A 245 -5.14 22.69 5.30
C ILE A 245 -6.13 23.83 5.21
N TYR A 246 -5.69 24.98 4.74
CA TYR A 246 -6.44 26.23 4.70
C TYR A 246 -6.55 26.76 3.29
N ALA A 247 -7.76 27.23 2.91
CA ALA A 247 -7.96 27.91 1.64
C ALA A 247 -7.28 29.29 1.68
N THR A 248 -6.62 29.63 0.58
CA THR A 248 -6.05 30.94 0.29
C THR A 248 -6.90 31.66 -0.75
N GLN A 249 -6.43 32.75 -1.32
CA GLN A 249 -7.15 33.46 -2.37
C GLN A 249 -7.25 32.62 -3.67
N ASP A 250 -6.24 31.80 -3.98
CA ASP A 250 -6.08 31.12 -5.27
C ASP A 250 -5.77 29.61 -5.17
N GLY A 251 -5.71 29.08 -3.94
CA GLY A 251 -5.37 27.68 -3.71
C GLY A 251 -5.52 27.28 -2.25
N TYR A 252 -4.56 26.51 -1.75
CA TYR A 252 -4.55 26.02 -0.38
C TYR A 252 -3.12 25.99 0.16
N VAL A 253 -2.98 26.24 1.46
CA VAL A 253 -1.73 26.06 2.22
C VAL A 253 -1.93 25.07 3.35
N ALA A 254 -1.02 24.13 3.50
CA ALA A 254 -0.92 23.27 4.67
C ALA A 254 -0.01 23.92 5.71
N LEU A 255 -0.47 23.95 6.95
CA LEU A 255 0.32 24.35 8.11
C LEU A 255 0.52 23.15 9.02
N ALA A 256 1.76 22.89 9.39
CA ALA A 256 2.11 21.83 10.35
C ALA A 256 2.12 22.38 11.79
N MET A 257 2.76 21.66 12.69
CA MET A 257 2.92 22.08 14.09
C MET A 257 3.81 23.32 14.20
N GLY A 258 3.40 24.28 15.01
CA GLY A 258 4.19 25.49 15.22
C GLY A 258 3.54 26.44 16.22
N SER A 259 4.27 27.49 16.59
CA SER A 259 3.78 28.52 17.51
C SER A 259 2.71 29.39 16.85
N ILE A 260 1.57 29.54 17.52
CA ILE A 260 0.49 30.44 17.08
C ILE A 260 0.95 31.91 17.17
N LEU A 261 1.76 32.26 18.14
CA LEU A 261 2.28 33.62 18.31
C LEU A 261 3.28 33.98 17.18
N THR A 262 4.19 33.08 16.87
CA THR A 262 5.07 33.24 15.71
C THR A 262 4.27 33.37 14.42
N LEU A 263 3.22 32.57 14.27
CA LEU A 263 2.34 32.62 13.10
C LEU A 263 1.54 33.95 13.03
N ALA A 264 1.14 34.50 14.20
CA ALA A 264 0.49 35.81 14.26
C ALA A 264 1.37 36.90 13.64
N ASP A 265 2.65 36.92 14.01
CA ASP A 265 3.63 37.87 13.49
C ASP A 265 3.93 37.67 12.02
N LEU A 266 4.22 36.44 11.60
CA LEU A 266 4.55 36.12 10.21
C LEU A 266 3.40 36.42 9.25
N LEU A 267 2.17 36.16 9.66
CA LEU A 267 0.98 36.43 8.85
C LEU A 267 0.46 37.85 9.00
N GLU A 268 0.99 38.66 9.94
CA GLU A 268 0.41 39.99 10.32
C GLU A 268 -1.06 39.84 10.75
N CYS A 269 -1.36 38.79 11.52
CA CYS A 269 -2.72 38.42 11.91
C CYS A 269 -2.96 38.74 13.39
N ALA A 270 -3.28 40.02 13.70
CA ALA A 270 -3.47 40.47 15.07
C ALA A 270 -4.42 39.61 15.93
N PRO A 271 -5.55 39.06 15.42
CA PRO A 271 -6.42 38.20 16.21
C PRO A 271 -5.75 36.93 16.77
N LEU A 272 -4.69 36.43 16.13
CA LEU A 272 -3.95 35.23 16.61
C LEU A 272 -3.12 35.59 17.89
N ALA A 273 -2.71 36.81 18.07
CA ALA A 273 -1.92 37.22 19.20
C ALA A 273 -2.68 37.12 20.55
N ALA A 274 -3.99 36.93 20.52
CA ALA A 274 -4.79 36.66 21.72
C ALA A 274 -4.59 35.26 22.31
N PHE A 275 -4.07 34.30 21.55
CA PHE A 275 -3.87 32.92 22.00
C PHE A 275 -2.49 32.72 22.61
N THR A 276 -2.23 33.36 23.72
CA THR A 276 -0.90 33.44 24.35
C THR A 276 -0.45 32.17 25.07
N ASP A 277 -1.37 31.29 25.49
CA ASP A 277 -1.07 30.09 26.24
C ASP A 277 -1.05 28.85 25.32
N PRO A 278 0.13 28.26 25.05
CA PRO A 278 0.25 27.07 24.22
C PRO A 278 -0.56 25.87 24.71
N GLN A 279 -0.81 25.74 26.01
CA GLN A 279 -1.57 24.61 26.56
C GLN A 279 -3.05 24.66 26.15
N THR A 280 -3.53 25.81 25.71
CA THR A 280 -4.92 25.99 25.27
C THR A 280 -5.12 25.81 23.75
N TRP A 281 -4.06 25.71 22.96
CA TRP A 281 -4.17 25.64 21.51
C TRP A 281 -4.90 24.39 21.01
N PHE A 282 -4.88 23.31 21.78
CA PHE A 282 -5.68 22.13 21.49
C PHE A 282 -7.18 22.37 21.77
N SER A 283 -7.53 22.85 22.95
CA SER A 283 -8.93 23.08 23.34
C SER A 283 -9.58 24.23 22.57
N GLN A 284 -8.79 25.23 22.15
CA GLN A 284 -9.24 26.37 21.33
C GLN A 284 -9.00 26.21 19.85
N ARG A 285 -8.64 24.99 19.39
CA ARG A 285 -8.21 24.76 18.01
C ARG A 285 -9.22 25.20 16.96
N ASP A 286 -10.52 25.03 17.22
CA ASP A 286 -11.55 25.42 16.25
C ASP A 286 -11.62 26.94 16.06
N THR A 287 -11.52 27.69 17.15
CA THR A 287 -11.47 29.16 17.11
C THR A 287 -10.22 29.65 16.40
N ILE A 288 -9.05 29.10 16.73
CA ILE A 288 -7.78 29.46 16.07
C ILE A 288 -7.83 29.14 14.58
N LYS A 289 -8.31 27.95 14.19
CA LYS A 289 -8.45 27.54 12.79
C LYS A 289 -9.44 28.41 12.04
N GLN A 290 -10.52 28.87 12.67
CA GLN A 290 -11.46 29.81 12.06
C GLN A 290 -10.80 31.18 11.77
N VAL A 291 -10.00 31.70 12.70
CA VAL A 291 -9.22 32.93 12.49
C VAL A 291 -8.26 32.77 11.32
N LEU A 292 -7.49 31.68 11.32
CA LEU A 292 -6.56 31.34 10.22
C LEU A 292 -7.28 31.23 8.89
N SER A 293 -8.40 30.52 8.84
CA SER A 293 -9.20 30.34 7.61
C SER A 293 -9.68 31.65 7.00
N ASN A 294 -10.10 32.59 7.86
CA ASN A 294 -10.54 33.89 7.40
C ASN A 294 -9.37 34.74 6.88
N HIS A 295 -8.24 34.69 7.61
CA HIS A 295 -7.08 35.51 7.27
C HIS A 295 -6.34 35.03 6.02
N LEU A 296 -6.11 33.71 5.88
CA LEU A 296 -5.33 33.14 4.79
C LEU A 296 -6.00 33.32 3.42
N ARG A 297 -7.31 33.49 3.37
CA ARG A 297 -8.04 33.81 2.14
C ARG A 297 -7.76 35.21 1.56
N THR A 298 -7.10 36.07 2.32
CA THR A 298 -6.87 37.47 1.92
C THR A 298 -5.72 37.66 0.94
N ARG A 299 -4.85 36.68 0.75
CA ARG A 299 -3.70 36.74 -0.15
C ARG A 299 -3.50 35.42 -0.92
N PRO A 300 -2.78 35.45 -2.05
CA PRO A 300 -2.41 34.25 -2.79
C PRO A 300 -1.50 33.31 -2.00
N THR A 301 -1.56 32.01 -2.30
CA THR A 301 -0.74 30.95 -1.68
C THR A 301 0.74 31.29 -1.69
N ALA A 302 1.28 31.73 -2.84
CA ALA A 302 2.69 32.06 -3.00
C ALA A 302 3.15 33.20 -2.05
N ALA A 303 2.28 34.17 -1.77
CA ALA A 303 2.60 35.27 -0.86
C ALA A 303 2.72 34.79 0.60
N TRP A 304 1.90 33.82 1.00
CA TRP A 304 1.99 33.20 2.32
C TRP A 304 3.22 32.31 2.46
N LEU A 305 3.46 31.45 1.47
CA LEU A 305 4.63 30.55 1.46
C LEU A 305 5.94 31.34 1.53
N ALA A 306 6.11 32.41 0.75
CA ALA A 306 7.32 33.23 0.79
C ALA A 306 7.65 33.79 2.17
N ARG A 307 6.63 34.13 2.98
CA ARG A 307 6.84 34.61 4.36
C ARG A 307 7.15 33.49 5.35
N LEU A 308 6.41 32.38 5.24
CA LEU A 308 6.50 31.26 6.18
C LEU A 308 7.81 30.50 5.97
N GLU A 309 8.17 30.21 4.72
CA GLU A 309 9.41 29.49 4.36
C GLU A 309 10.65 30.31 4.72
N ALA A 310 10.64 31.65 4.52
CA ALA A 310 11.77 32.51 4.91
C ALA A 310 12.05 32.50 6.43
N ALA A 311 11.03 32.14 7.23
CA ALA A 311 11.14 32.00 8.69
C ALA A 311 11.27 30.54 9.15
N ASP A 312 11.48 29.61 8.24
CA ASP A 312 11.54 28.16 8.50
C ASP A 312 10.26 27.66 9.25
N TYR A 313 9.11 28.26 8.97
CA TYR A 313 7.84 27.81 9.51
C TYR A 313 7.28 26.67 8.66
N TRP A 314 6.92 25.58 9.29
CA TRP A 314 6.52 24.34 8.58
C TRP A 314 5.21 24.49 7.83
N CYS A 315 5.31 24.71 6.56
CA CYS A 315 4.19 24.89 5.62
C CYS A 315 4.49 24.24 4.28
N ALA A 316 3.44 24.05 3.51
CA ALA A 316 3.55 23.57 2.13
C ALA A 316 2.37 24.02 1.28
N ASP A 317 2.58 24.17 -0.03
CA ASP A 317 1.51 24.23 -1.02
C ASP A 317 0.75 22.89 -1.08
N VAL A 318 -0.52 22.94 -1.44
CA VAL A 318 -1.36 21.74 -1.65
C VAL A 318 -1.53 21.52 -3.14
N LEU A 319 -0.62 20.73 -3.72
CA LEU A 319 -0.55 20.53 -5.15
C LEU A 319 -1.60 19.55 -5.66
N THR A 320 -2.19 19.85 -6.82
CA THR A 320 -2.86 18.86 -7.65
C THR A 320 -1.84 17.95 -8.33
N TRP A 321 -2.27 16.77 -8.82
CA TRP A 321 -1.36 15.88 -9.57
C TRP A 321 -0.72 16.55 -10.78
N ARG A 322 -1.46 17.45 -11.49
CA ARG A 322 -0.89 18.20 -12.60
C ARG A 322 0.28 19.06 -12.14
N GLN A 323 0.08 19.86 -11.10
CA GLN A 323 1.12 20.72 -10.54
C GLN A 323 2.31 19.91 -10.01
N LEU A 324 2.04 18.78 -9.30
CA LEU A 324 3.09 17.90 -8.81
C LEU A 324 3.93 17.32 -9.95
N LEU A 325 3.30 16.80 -11.00
CA LEU A 325 4.01 16.17 -12.14
C LEU A 325 4.85 17.20 -12.92
N ASP A 326 4.43 18.46 -12.97
CA ASP A 326 5.15 19.56 -13.62
C ASP A 326 6.26 20.13 -12.73
N HIS A 327 6.26 19.83 -11.43
CA HIS A 327 7.20 20.40 -10.46
C HIS A 327 8.60 19.78 -10.58
N ASP A 328 9.66 20.63 -10.56
CA ASP A 328 11.03 20.16 -10.73
C ASP A 328 11.51 19.22 -9.62
N ALA A 329 11.05 19.43 -8.38
CA ALA A 329 11.35 18.51 -7.28
C ALA A 329 10.78 17.10 -7.54
N PHE A 330 9.58 16.98 -8.13
CA PHE A 330 9.04 15.68 -8.53
C PHE A 330 9.84 15.05 -9.66
N LYS A 331 10.19 15.83 -10.69
CA LYS A 331 11.04 15.36 -11.80
C LYS A 331 12.38 14.84 -11.28
N ALA A 332 13.00 15.53 -10.32
CA ALA A 332 14.25 15.10 -9.69
C ALA A 332 14.14 13.79 -8.90
N LEU A 333 12.94 13.38 -8.44
CA LEU A 333 12.73 12.07 -7.80
C LEU A 333 12.82 10.90 -8.78
N ASP A 334 12.59 11.15 -10.07
CA ASP A 334 12.53 10.13 -11.13
C ASP A 334 11.61 8.95 -10.75
N MET A 335 10.37 9.29 -10.32
CA MET A 335 9.41 8.30 -9.80
C MET A 335 8.62 7.57 -10.87
N VAL A 336 8.61 8.06 -12.11
CA VAL A 336 7.85 7.47 -13.21
C VAL A 336 8.76 6.59 -14.07
N GLN A 337 8.32 5.39 -14.36
CA GLN A 337 8.98 4.48 -15.31
C GLN A 337 8.00 4.03 -16.39
N GLN A 338 8.53 3.66 -17.55
CA GLN A 338 7.79 2.99 -18.61
C GLN A 338 8.00 1.48 -18.49
N VAL A 339 6.90 0.72 -18.54
CA VAL A 339 6.93 -0.74 -18.57
C VAL A 339 6.17 -1.23 -19.78
N SER A 340 6.64 -2.31 -20.41
CA SER A 340 6.05 -2.84 -21.65
C SER A 340 5.78 -4.34 -21.54
N ARG A 341 4.64 -4.77 -22.07
CA ARG A 341 4.32 -6.17 -22.30
C ARG A 341 5.06 -6.70 -23.52
N ARG A 342 5.17 -8.03 -23.62
CA ARG A 342 5.64 -8.70 -24.85
C ARG A 342 4.74 -8.44 -26.06
N THR A 343 3.46 -8.11 -25.83
CA THR A 343 2.49 -7.71 -26.87
C THR A 343 2.77 -6.33 -27.47
N GLY A 344 3.66 -5.52 -26.84
CA GLY A 344 3.98 -4.15 -27.22
C GLY A 344 3.20 -3.08 -26.45
N ALA A 345 2.17 -3.46 -25.71
CA ALA A 345 1.43 -2.50 -24.87
C ALA A 345 2.33 -1.92 -23.77
N SER A 346 2.35 -0.60 -23.63
CA SER A 346 3.20 0.15 -22.68
C SER A 346 2.37 0.96 -21.72
N LEU A 347 2.86 1.06 -20.46
CA LEU A 347 2.22 1.81 -19.37
C LEU A 347 3.26 2.64 -18.63
N ALA A 348 2.94 3.91 -18.37
CA ALA A 348 3.65 4.72 -17.40
C ALA A 348 3.16 4.36 -15.99
N THR A 349 4.07 4.05 -15.09
CA THR A 349 3.75 3.68 -13.70
C THR A 349 4.83 4.14 -12.75
N THR A 350 4.56 4.12 -11.45
CA THR A 350 5.58 4.40 -10.45
C THR A 350 6.60 3.26 -10.38
N ARG A 351 7.89 3.62 -10.19
CA ARG A 351 8.93 2.66 -9.88
C ARG A 351 8.90 2.25 -8.39
N CYS A 352 9.79 1.32 -8.03
CA CYS A 352 10.09 1.06 -6.62
C CYS A 352 10.58 2.35 -5.92
N PRO A 353 9.99 2.75 -4.77
CA PRO A 353 10.45 3.94 -4.06
C PRO A 353 11.78 3.73 -3.32
N ILE A 354 12.20 2.47 -3.13
CA ILE A 354 13.42 2.12 -2.42
C ILE A 354 14.64 2.41 -3.31
N ARG A 355 15.68 2.96 -2.71
CA ARG A 355 17.01 3.06 -3.29
C ARG A 355 17.95 2.16 -2.47
N ILE A 356 18.82 1.43 -3.14
CA ILE A 356 19.86 0.60 -2.50
C ILE A 356 21.20 1.10 -2.99
N ASP A 357 22.10 1.40 -2.08
CA ASP A 357 23.41 2.00 -2.36
C ASP A 357 23.30 3.23 -3.28
N GLY A 358 22.27 4.05 -3.05
CA GLY A 358 21.96 5.23 -3.86
C GLY A 358 21.32 4.94 -5.22
N GLN A 359 21.22 3.67 -5.63
CA GLN A 359 20.71 3.29 -6.94
C GLN A 359 19.18 3.19 -6.95
N ILE A 360 18.56 3.74 -7.99
CA ILE A 360 17.15 3.59 -8.29
C ILE A 360 16.89 2.19 -8.84
N ILE A 361 15.82 1.55 -8.35
CA ILE A 361 15.39 0.24 -8.81
C ILE A 361 14.26 0.41 -9.82
N THR A 362 14.47 -0.06 -11.06
CA THR A 362 13.48 -0.07 -12.14
C THR A 362 13.46 -1.41 -12.84
N SER A 363 12.34 -1.73 -13.50
CA SER A 363 12.23 -2.85 -14.41
C SER A 363 11.36 -2.45 -15.60
N PRO A 364 11.79 -2.66 -16.83
CA PRO A 364 11.01 -2.34 -18.02
C PRO A 364 9.90 -3.38 -18.31
N ARG A 365 9.87 -4.50 -17.56
CA ARG A 365 8.93 -5.58 -17.80
C ARG A 365 7.54 -5.24 -17.30
N GLY A 366 6.56 -5.20 -18.21
CA GLY A 366 5.14 -5.03 -17.89
C GLY A 366 4.52 -6.28 -17.26
N ALA A 367 3.25 -6.17 -16.86
CA ALA A 367 2.50 -7.28 -16.31
C ALA A 367 2.26 -8.35 -17.38
N PRO A 368 2.35 -9.65 -17.06
CA PRO A 368 2.19 -10.72 -18.04
C PRO A 368 0.73 -10.89 -18.48
N THR A 369 0.49 -11.41 -19.69
CA THR A 369 -0.79 -12.02 -20.03
C THR A 369 -0.92 -13.39 -19.37
N ILE A 370 -2.15 -13.90 -19.25
CA ILE A 370 -2.42 -15.19 -18.57
C ILE A 370 -1.62 -16.31 -19.23
N GLY A 371 -0.82 -17.01 -18.42
CA GLY A 371 -0.02 -18.16 -18.85
C GLY A 371 1.09 -17.86 -19.85
N ALA A 372 1.44 -16.58 -20.04
CA ALA A 372 2.46 -16.17 -21.00
C ALA A 372 3.82 -16.84 -20.80
N ASP A 373 4.09 -17.30 -19.60
CA ASP A 373 5.37 -17.87 -19.22
C ASP A 373 5.28 -19.40 -18.94
N ASN A 374 4.11 -20.06 -19.20
CA ASN A 374 3.91 -21.49 -18.93
C ASN A 374 5.03 -22.36 -19.50
N GLY A 375 5.38 -22.16 -20.77
CA GLY A 375 6.41 -22.98 -21.44
C GLY A 375 7.78 -22.83 -20.80
N GLN A 376 8.21 -21.60 -20.53
CA GLN A 376 9.50 -21.32 -19.91
C GLN A 376 9.54 -21.85 -18.46
N ILE A 377 8.49 -21.62 -17.67
CA ILE A 377 8.38 -22.11 -16.30
C ILE A 377 8.38 -23.62 -16.27
N SER A 378 7.62 -24.28 -17.18
CA SER A 378 7.59 -25.75 -17.27
C SER A 378 8.96 -26.33 -17.57
N HIS A 379 9.71 -25.69 -18.46
CA HIS A 379 11.08 -26.11 -18.78
C HIS A 379 12.01 -25.91 -17.58
N ASP A 380 12.02 -24.73 -16.97
CA ASP A 380 12.95 -24.36 -15.89
C ASP A 380 12.78 -25.20 -14.62
N PHE A 381 11.53 -25.59 -14.32
CA PHE A 381 11.16 -26.34 -13.14
C PHE A 381 10.86 -27.82 -13.41
N ALA A 382 11.09 -28.31 -14.63
CA ALA A 382 10.84 -29.68 -15.05
C ALA A 382 9.40 -30.15 -14.78
N LEU A 383 8.41 -29.29 -15.07
CA LEU A 383 7.00 -29.61 -14.88
C LEU A 383 6.52 -30.60 -15.92
N THR A 384 5.54 -31.42 -15.55
CA THR A 384 4.92 -32.36 -16.48
C THR A 384 4.03 -31.61 -17.47
N SER A 385 4.25 -31.84 -18.78
CA SER A 385 3.35 -31.25 -19.78
C SER A 385 1.99 -31.95 -19.73
N THR A 386 0.91 -31.17 -19.78
CA THR A 386 -0.37 -31.70 -20.24
C THR A 386 -0.14 -32.15 -21.68
N ARG A 387 0.05 -33.45 -21.94
CA ARG A 387 -0.11 -33.97 -23.30
C ARG A 387 -1.56 -33.66 -23.66
N GLY A 388 -1.74 -32.65 -24.52
CA GLY A 388 -2.99 -32.50 -25.20
C GLY A 388 -3.29 -33.83 -25.89
N THR A 389 -4.37 -34.43 -25.52
CA THR A 389 -5.04 -35.39 -26.39
C THR A 389 -5.43 -34.62 -27.65
N PRO A 390 -5.14 -35.17 -28.84
CA PRO A 390 -5.41 -34.50 -30.09
C PRO A 390 -6.88 -34.20 -30.30
#